data_2498ecb3937e969d1e901f0cdb44c992
#
_entry.id   2498ecb3937e969d1e901f0cdb44c992
#
_cell.length_a   1.000
_cell.length_b   1.000
_cell.length_c   1.000
_cell.angle_alpha   90.00
_cell.angle_beta   90.00
_cell.angle_gamma   90.00
#
_symmetry.space_group_name_H-M   'P 1'
#
loop_
_entity.id
_entity.type
_entity.pdbx_description
1 polymer ?
#
loop_
_entity_poly.entity_id
_entity_poly.type
_entity_poly.pdbx_seq_one_letter_code
_entity_poly.pdbx_strand_id
1 'polypeptide(L)'
;MLQQEQLNSNNYFSVESLLRYSKIDEGLLNKPIAEKDAHKVKYSGFEIFCHLVNAPILGCNNAHQLSQSRDTKALGCGKDVLYRKLGDEDINWRDIELRLGKSVSDFITTQFPPEDNEKQTNVFIVDDTMIQRLRSHNAEMLTRLHNHVTGKSEKAYNNQTLGFSDGVSFVPLCFSVHSSANPKNLVNPDLKAKERDGRTAVGKRFKELTKRKPTVL
;
A
#
# COMPACT_ATOMS: atom_id res chain seq x y z
N MET A 1 3.72 11.68 29.44
CA MET A 1 5.05 11.27 29.91
C MET A 1 5.13 9.75 29.91
N LEU A 2 5.00 9.16 28.71
CA LEU A 2 5.02 7.70 28.52
C LEU A 2 5.87 7.44 27.27
N GLN A 3 6.96 6.71 27.46
CA GLN A 3 7.76 6.05 26.42
C GLN A 3 8.83 6.84 25.67
N GLN A 4 9.44 7.86 26.27
CA GLN A 4 10.76 8.33 25.81
C GLN A 4 11.94 7.44 26.23
N GLU A 5 11.71 6.42 27.04
CA GLU A 5 12.78 5.59 27.61
C GLU A 5 13.21 4.37 26.79
N GLN A 6 12.65 4.13 25.62
CA GLN A 6 13.00 2.93 24.81
C GLN A 6 13.74 3.22 23.51
N LEU A 7 14.22 4.43 23.30
CA LEU A 7 15.15 4.76 22.18
C LEU A 7 16.61 4.69 22.62
N ASN A 8 16.95 3.79 23.52
CA ASN A 8 18.35 3.53 23.88
C ASN A 8 19.07 2.74 22.78
N SER A 9 19.95 3.40 22.19
CA SER A 9 21.23 3.22 21.46
C SER A 9 21.64 1.87 20.84
N ASN A 10 20.78 0.83 20.77
CA ASN A 10 21.06 -0.43 20.06
C ASN A 10 19.84 -1.10 19.43
N ASN A 11 18.68 -0.45 19.43
CA ASN A 11 17.53 -0.98 18.71
C ASN A 11 17.59 -0.52 17.26
N TYR A 12 18.09 -1.38 16.38
CA TYR A 12 17.83 -1.25 14.96
C TYR A 12 16.32 -1.03 14.77
N PHE A 13 15.97 0.06 14.09
CA PHE A 13 14.59 0.36 13.72
C PHE A 13 14.08 -0.78 12.84
N SER A 14 13.34 -1.71 13.41
CA SER A 14 12.81 -2.84 12.66
C SER A 14 11.47 -2.46 12.03
N VAL A 15 11.18 -3.06 10.89
CA VAL A 15 9.84 -2.92 10.26
C VAL A 15 8.74 -3.33 11.25
N GLU A 16 8.96 -4.35 12.04
CA GLU A 16 8.02 -4.76 13.10
C GLU A 16 7.74 -3.64 14.10
N SER A 17 8.78 -2.97 14.60
CA SER A 17 8.65 -1.86 15.53
C SER A 17 7.87 -0.69 14.90
N LEU A 18 8.12 -0.37 13.63
CA LEU A 18 7.37 0.66 12.90
C LEU A 18 5.88 0.30 12.78
N LEU A 19 5.58 -0.94 12.40
CA LEU A 19 4.21 -1.39 12.25
C LEU A 19 3.45 -1.34 13.58
N ARG A 20 4.07 -1.82 14.66
CA ARG A 20 3.47 -1.74 16.01
C ARG A 20 3.28 -0.30 16.47
N TYR A 21 4.25 0.57 16.25
CA TYR A 21 4.13 2.00 16.53
C TYR A 21 2.95 2.62 15.76
N SER A 22 2.75 2.20 14.52
CA SER A 22 1.65 2.64 13.67
C SER A 22 0.31 1.97 14.02
N LYS A 23 0.25 1.20 15.10
CA LYS A 23 -0.95 0.44 15.54
C LYS A 23 -1.48 -0.49 14.44
N ILE A 24 -0.57 -1.06 13.68
CA ILE A 24 -0.86 -2.12 12.73
C ILE A 24 -0.53 -3.44 13.42
N ASP A 25 -1.55 -4.22 13.69
CA ASP A 25 -1.49 -5.45 14.48
C ASP A 25 -2.16 -6.62 13.75
N GLU A 26 -2.20 -7.74 14.42
CA GLU A 26 -2.85 -8.96 13.95
C GLU A 26 -4.33 -8.76 13.62
N GLY A 27 -5.05 -7.92 14.38
CA GLY A 27 -6.47 -7.67 14.17
C GLY A 27 -6.77 -6.99 12.83
N LEU A 28 -5.85 -6.15 12.33
CA LEU A 28 -5.98 -5.51 11.02
C LEU A 28 -5.59 -6.43 9.86
N LEU A 29 -4.71 -7.39 10.12
CA LEU A 29 -4.05 -8.20 9.09
C LEU A 29 -4.56 -9.63 9.02
N ASN A 30 -5.30 -10.08 10.02
CA ASN A 30 -5.86 -11.43 10.05
C ASN A 30 -7.38 -11.39 9.89
N LYS A 31 -7.91 -12.35 9.15
CA LYS A 31 -9.35 -12.65 9.21
C LYS A 31 -9.67 -13.25 10.59
N PRO A 32 -10.84 -12.93 11.14
CA PRO A 32 -11.34 -13.66 12.30
C PRO A 32 -11.38 -15.15 11.97
N ILE A 33 -10.60 -15.95 12.67
CA ILE A 33 -10.54 -17.39 12.47
C ILE A 33 -11.38 -18.03 13.58
N ALA A 34 -12.28 -18.95 13.21
CA ALA A 34 -12.99 -19.72 14.20
C ALA A 34 -11.97 -20.52 15.04
N GLU A 35 -12.14 -20.58 16.36
CA GLU A 35 -11.22 -21.26 17.28
C GLU A 35 -10.86 -22.68 16.83
N LYS A 36 -11.83 -23.41 16.29
CA LYS A 36 -11.65 -24.78 15.72
C LYS A 36 -10.62 -24.84 14.58
N ASP A 37 -10.35 -23.74 13.91
CA ASP A 37 -9.46 -23.67 12.75
C ASP A 37 -8.14 -22.95 13.05
N ALA A 38 -7.95 -22.44 14.28
CA ALA A 38 -6.74 -21.70 14.68
C ALA A 38 -5.45 -22.53 14.48
N HIS A 39 -5.51 -23.84 14.71
CA HIS A 39 -4.37 -24.75 14.52
C HIS A 39 -3.96 -24.94 13.04
N LYS A 40 -4.80 -24.54 12.07
CA LYS A 40 -4.51 -24.63 10.64
C LYS A 40 -3.71 -23.43 10.11
N VAL A 41 -3.56 -22.38 10.91
CA VAL A 41 -2.85 -21.17 10.52
C VAL A 41 -1.37 -21.37 10.80
N LYS A 42 -0.61 -21.60 9.74
CA LYS A 42 0.84 -21.81 9.84
C LYS A 42 1.62 -20.52 10.03
N TYR A 43 1.12 -19.40 9.50
CA TYR A 43 1.79 -18.11 9.51
C TYR A 43 0.81 -17.02 9.95
N SER A 44 1.26 -16.11 10.80
CA SER A 44 0.45 -14.95 11.15
C SER A 44 0.39 -13.95 9.98
N GLY A 45 -0.72 -13.24 9.87
CA GLY A 45 -0.85 -12.19 8.85
C GLY A 45 0.14 -11.05 9.07
N PHE A 46 0.46 -10.77 10.32
CA PHE A 46 1.42 -9.75 10.71
C PHE A 46 2.86 -10.12 10.30
N GLU A 47 3.31 -11.35 10.55
CA GLU A 47 4.62 -11.84 10.10
C GLU A 47 4.77 -11.75 8.58
N ILE A 48 3.76 -12.23 7.83
CA ILE A 48 3.75 -12.14 6.37
C ILE A 48 3.84 -10.68 5.92
N PHE A 49 3.12 -9.79 6.59
CA PHE A 49 3.13 -8.38 6.24
C PHE A 49 4.47 -7.71 6.55
N CYS A 50 5.13 -8.04 7.65
CA CYS A 50 6.50 -7.60 7.94
C CYS A 50 7.46 -7.97 6.82
N HIS A 51 7.38 -9.19 6.31
CA HIS A 51 8.20 -9.62 5.16
C HIS A 51 7.88 -8.84 3.88
N LEU A 52 6.61 -8.59 3.60
CA LEU A 52 6.20 -7.80 2.42
C LEU A 52 6.71 -6.36 2.47
N VAL A 53 6.66 -5.72 3.64
CA VAL A 53 7.18 -4.35 3.84
C VAL A 53 8.70 -4.31 3.75
N ASN A 54 9.39 -5.39 4.12
CA ASN A 54 10.84 -5.51 3.96
C ASN A 54 11.30 -5.72 2.51
N ALA A 55 10.40 -6.07 1.58
CA ALA A 55 10.79 -6.40 0.21
C ALA A 55 11.63 -5.31 -0.49
N PRO A 56 11.27 -4.01 -0.46
CA PRO A 56 12.10 -2.95 -1.04
C PRO A 56 13.46 -2.83 -0.37
N ILE A 57 13.55 -2.98 0.95
CA ILE A 57 14.79 -2.90 1.72
C ILE A 57 15.75 -4.04 1.30
N LEU A 58 15.18 -5.22 1.01
CA LEU A 58 15.92 -6.39 0.53
C LEU A 58 16.20 -6.37 -0.99
N GLY A 59 15.82 -5.29 -1.69
CA GLY A 59 15.95 -5.20 -3.15
C GLY A 59 15.05 -6.16 -3.93
N CYS A 60 13.98 -6.68 -3.32
CA CYS A 60 13.06 -7.61 -3.94
C CYS A 60 11.95 -6.87 -4.69
N ASN A 61 11.85 -7.07 -6.00
CA ASN A 61 10.86 -6.40 -6.84
C ASN A 61 9.50 -7.11 -6.94
N ASN A 62 9.40 -8.31 -6.38
CA ASN A 62 8.16 -9.10 -6.40
C ASN A 62 8.16 -10.19 -5.31
N ALA A 63 6.97 -10.74 -5.03
CA ALA A 63 6.80 -11.75 -3.99
C ALA A 63 7.57 -13.06 -4.27
N HIS A 64 7.87 -13.38 -5.54
CA HIS A 64 8.70 -14.55 -5.85
C HIS A 64 10.15 -14.33 -5.40
N GLN A 65 10.76 -13.19 -5.73
CA GLN A 65 12.11 -12.84 -5.27
C GLN A 65 12.14 -12.78 -3.74
N LEU A 66 11.15 -12.16 -3.12
CA LEU A 66 11.03 -12.09 -1.66
C LEU A 66 11.00 -13.49 -1.04
N SER A 67 10.22 -14.43 -1.60
CA SER A 67 10.16 -15.82 -1.10
C SER A 67 11.49 -16.56 -1.20
N GLN A 68 12.42 -16.08 -2.02
CA GLN A 68 13.78 -16.62 -2.13
C GLN A 68 14.79 -15.94 -1.19
N SER A 69 14.43 -14.85 -0.54
CA SER A 69 15.28 -14.20 0.45
C SER A 69 15.55 -15.11 1.64
N ARG A 70 16.70 -14.89 2.30
CA ARG A 70 17.12 -15.71 3.45
C ARG A 70 16.06 -15.70 4.57
N ASP A 71 15.55 -14.54 4.88
CA ASP A 71 14.63 -14.36 6.01
C ASP A 71 13.27 -15.02 5.73
N THR A 72 12.74 -14.86 4.52
CA THR A 72 11.47 -15.50 4.14
C THR A 72 11.61 -17.02 4.02
N LYS A 73 12.77 -17.53 3.58
CA LYS A 73 13.06 -18.97 3.60
C LYS A 73 13.15 -19.53 5.02
N ALA A 74 13.70 -18.75 5.96
CA ALA A 74 13.75 -19.15 7.37
C ALA A 74 12.33 -19.27 7.96
N LEU A 75 11.41 -18.39 7.59
CA LEU A 75 9.99 -18.51 7.94
C LEU A 75 9.34 -19.74 7.28
N GLY A 76 9.88 -20.24 6.20
CA GLY A 76 9.31 -21.35 5.42
C GLY A 76 8.09 -20.95 4.59
N CYS A 77 7.93 -19.65 4.32
CA CYS A 77 6.81 -19.07 3.60
C CYS A 77 7.09 -19.04 2.09
N GLY A 78 6.27 -19.74 1.31
CA GLY A 78 6.35 -19.73 -0.16
C GLY A 78 5.66 -18.52 -0.78
N LYS A 79 5.98 -18.27 -2.07
CA LYS A 79 5.42 -17.16 -2.86
C LYS A 79 3.88 -17.10 -2.84
N ASP A 80 3.22 -18.26 -2.84
CA ASP A 80 1.75 -18.34 -2.90
C ASP A 80 1.08 -17.81 -1.62
N VAL A 81 1.76 -17.92 -0.47
CA VAL A 81 1.30 -17.34 0.81
C VAL A 81 1.38 -15.82 0.73
N LEU A 82 2.48 -15.27 0.19
CA LEU A 82 2.66 -13.85 0.00
C LEU A 82 1.61 -13.26 -0.97
N TYR A 83 1.39 -13.91 -2.12
CA TYR A 83 0.38 -13.47 -3.08
C TYR A 83 -1.04 -13.55 -2.53
N ARG A 84 -1.38 -14.58 -1.77
CA ARG A 84 -2.70 -14.67 -1.11
C ARG A 84 -2.91 -13.54 -0.12
N LYS A 85 -1.86 -13.16 0.62
CA LYS A 85 -1.94 -12.04 1.56
C LYS A 85 -2.14 -10.71 0.83
N LEU A 86 -1.39 -10.46 -0.23
CA LEU A 86 -1.56 -9.27 -1.07
C LEU A 86 -2.94 -9.19 -1.73
N GLY A 87 -3.53 -10.33 -2.08
CA GLY A 87 -4.87 -10.43 -2.67
C GLY A 87 -6.00 -10.54 -1.66
N ASP A 88 -5.76 -10.38 -0.36
CA ASP A 88 -6.78 -10.50 0.68
C ASP A 88 -7.75 -9.30 0.62
N GLU A 89 -8.98 -9.55 0.22
CA GLU A 89 -10.01 -8.54 0.00
C GLU A 89 -10.61 -7.98 1.30
N ASP A 90 -10.40 -8.64 2.43
CA ASP A 90 -10.91 -8.19 3.73
C ASP A 90 -9.97 -7.18 4.41
N ILE A 91 -8.71 -7.11 3.98
CA ILE A 91 -7.75 -6.15 4.52
C ILE A 91 -8.05 -4.74 4.00
N ASN A 92 -8.20 -3.80 4.91
CA ASN A 92 -8.32 -2.39 4.56
C ASN A 92 -6.94 -1.76 4.33
N TRP A 93 -6.36 -2.01 3.15
CA TRP A 93 -5.05 -1.51 2.77
C TRP A 93 -4.92 0.00 2.90
N ARG A 94 -5.99 0.76 2.59
CA ARG A 94 -5.98 2.23 2.72
C ARG A 94 -5.83 2.67 4.18
N ASP A 95 -6.46 1.98 5.13
CA ASP A 95 -6.30 2.29 6.55
C ASP A 95 -4.85 2.03 7.02
N ILE A 96 -4.25 0.95 6.53
CA ILE A 96 -2.84 0.64 6.81
C ILE A 96 -1.91 1.72 6.25
N GLU A 97 -2.11 2.13 4.99
CA GLU A 97 -1.33 3.21 4.35
C GLU A 97 -1.43 4.51 5.15
N LEU A 98 -2.65 4.92 5.52
CA LEU A 98 -2.90 6.14 6.28
C LEU A 98 -2.29 6.10 7.68
N ARG A 99 -2.34 4.97 8.37
CA ARG A 99 -1.69 4.79 9.68
C ARG A 99 -0.19 4.91 9.58
N LEU A 100 0.42 4.25 8.59
CA LEU A 100 1.86 4.36 8.33
C LEU A 100 2.25 5.79 7.99
N GLY A 101 1.57 6.42 7.03
CA GLY A 101 1.83 7.78 6.62
C GLY A 101 1.71 8.78 7.79
N LYS A 102 0.63 8.65 8.59
CA LYS A 102 0.46 9.48 9.79
C LYS A 102 1.61 9.28 10.78
N SER A 103 1.97 8.03 11.09
CA SER A 103 3.03 7.76 12.06
C SER A 103 4.39 8.28 11.62
N VAL A 104 4.69 8.18 10.32
CA VAL A 104 5.93 8.76 9.76
C VAL A 104 5.89 10.28 9.81
N SER A 105 4.77 10.92 9.46
CA SER A 105 4.61 12.37 9.55
C SER A 105 4.76 12.87 10.97
N ASP A 106 4.09 12.23 11.92
CA ASP A 106 4.19 12.56 13.35
C ASP A 106 5.64 12.42 13.85
N PHE A 107 6.33 11.36 13.43
CA PHE A 107 7.74 11.14 13.78
C PHE A 107 8.63 12.26 13.24
N ILE A 108 8.51 12.59 11.96
CA ILE A 108 9.31 13.66 11.34
C ILE A 108 9.07 15.00 12.05
N THR A 109 7.80 15.37 12.24
CA THR A 109 7.45 16.63 12.90
C THR A 109 7.97 16.72 14.34
N THR A 110 8.04 15.57 15.03
CA THR A 110 8.52 15.53 16.42
C THR A 110 10.05 15.56 16.51
N GLN A 111 10.74 14.88 15.61
CA GLN A 111 12.20 14.76 15.65
C GLN A 111 12.90 15.96 15.01
N PHE A 112 12.25 16.62 14.08
CA PHE A 112 12.79 17.75 13.32
C PHE A 112 11.81 18.93 13.42
N PRO A 113 11.62 19.51 14.63
CA PRO A 113 10.77 20.68 14.78
C PRO A 113 11.37 21.85 13.99
N PRO A 114 10.54 22.74 13.43
CA PRO A 114 11.01 23.93 12.73
C PRO A 114 11.86 24.77 13.67
N GLU A 115 12.92 25.37 13.14
CA GLU A 115 13.67 26.39 13.88
C GLU A 115 12.75 27.58 14.17
N ASP A 116 12.90 28.21 15.36
CA ASP A 116 11.93 29.15 15.98
C ASP A 116 11.50 30.37 15.11
N ASN A 117 12.05 30.56 13.93
CA ASN A 117 11.75 31.70 13.04
C ASN A 117 11.26 31.29 11.63
N GLU A 118 11.18 30.03 11.31
CA GLU A 118 10.69 29.58 9.99
C GLU A 118 9.20 29.25 10.06
N LYS A 119 8.40 29.98 9.28
CA LYS A 119 6.99 29.62 9.05
C LYS A 119 6.93 28.35 8.22
N GLN A 120 6.89 27.22 8.90
CA GLN A 120 6.68 25.95 8.25
C GLN A 120 5.25 25.90 7.70
N THR A 121 5.14 25.66 6.41
CA THR A 121 3.84 25.53 5.75
C THR A 121 3.55 24.06 5.50
N ASN A 122 2.66 23.50 6.29
CA ASN A 122 2.17 22.14 6.08
C ASN A 122 1.17 22.11 4.91
N VAL A 123 1.43 21.27 3.91
CA VAL A 123 0.58 21.16 2.73
C VAL A 123 0.26 19.71 2.42
N PHE A 124 -0.94 19.49 1.88
CA PHE A 124 -1.27 18.23 1.22
C PHE A 124 -1.00 18.37 -0.28
N ILE A 125 -0.33 17.39 -0.84
CA ILE A 125 0.04 17.33 -2.25
C ILE A 125 -0.70 16.15 -2.87
N VAL A 126 -1.41 16.41 -3.96
CA VAL A 126 -2.02 15.37 -4.79
C VAL A 126 -1.33 15.38 -6.13
N ASP A 127 -0.76 14.25 -6.51
CA ASP A 127 -0.08 14.08 -7.80
C ASP A 127 -0.49 12.78 -8.45
N ASP A 128 -0.44 12.74 -9.79
CA ASP A 128 -0.74 11.55 -10.55
C ASP A 128 0.50 11.03 -11.28
N THR A 129 0.66 9.71 -11.23
CA THR A 129 1.80 9.01 -11.81
C THR A 129 1.32 7.86 -12.69
N MET A 130 1.91 7.74 -13.87
CA MET A 130 1.62 6.65 -14.80
C MET A 130 2.43 5.40 -14.46
N ILE A 131 1.74 4.32 -14.06
CA ILE A 131 2.36 3.01 -13.85
C ILE A 131 2.24 2.21 -15.14
N GLN A 132 3.29 2.20 -15.94
CA GLN A 132 3.33 1.52 -17.24
C GLN A 132 3.22 0.00 -17.11
N ARG A 133 2.44 -0.61 -18.01
CA ARG A 133 2.24 -2.05 -18.14
C ARG A 133 2.24 -2.46 -19.61
N LEU A 134 3.28 -2.10 -20.34
CA LEU A 134 3.35 -2.20 -21.80
C LEU A 134 3.11 -3.62 -22.34
N ARG A 135 3.57 -4.63 -21.61
CA ARG A 135 3.45 -6.04 -22.01
C ARG A 135 2.15 -6.71 -21.55
N SER A 136 1.38 -6.06 -20.68
CA SER A 136 0.14 -6.65 -20.15
C SER A 136 -1.01 -6.53 -21.14
N HIS A 137 -1.87 -7.55 -21.22
CA HIS A 137 -3.06 -7.56 -22.06
C HIS A 137 -4.34 -7.87 -21.27
N ASN A 138 -4.24 -8.64 -20.19
CA ASN A 138 -5.36 -9.18 -19.45
C ASN A 138 -5.41 -8.71 -17.99
N ALA A 139 -4.89 -7.51 -17.71
CA ALA A 139 -4.97 -6.95 -16.37
C ALA A 139 -6.26 -6.12 -16.22
N GLU A 140 -6.98 -6.33 -15.12
CA GLU A 140 -8.17 -5.54 -14.79
C GLU A 140 -7.84 -4.05 -14.73
N MET A 141 -8.77 -3.23 -15.14
CA MET A 141 -8.67 -1.76 -15.09
C MET A 141 -7.49 -1.16 -15.87
N LEU A 142 -6.75 -1.98 -16.64
CA LEU A 142 -5.66 -1.47 -17.47
C LEU A 142 -6.23 -0.60 -18.58
N THR A 143 -5.68 0.60 -18.72
CA THR A 143 -6.18 1.61 -19.66
C THR A 143 -5.06 2.14 -20.55
N ARG A 144 -5.45 2.84 -21.63
CA ARG A 144 -4.54 3.59 -22.49
C ARG A 144 -4.50 5.02 -22.00
N LEU A 145 -3.34 5.47 -21.59
CA LEU A 145 -3.09 6.83 -21.11
C LEU A 145 -2.13 7.53 -22.05
N HIS A 146 -2.33 8.82 -22.21
CA HIS A 146 -1.38 9.65 -22.95
C HIS A 146 -0.15 9.93 -22.09
N ASN A 147 1.01 9.51 -22.55
CA ASN A 147 2.28 9.83 -21.91
C ASN A 147 2.82 11.15 -22.45
N HIS A 148 2.79 12.19 -21.64
CA HIS A 148 3.22 13.54 -22.01
C HIS A 148 4.72 13.62 -22.34
N VAL A 149 5.54 12.70 -21.81
CA VAL A 149 6.98 12.65 -22.06
C VAL A 149 7.28 12.07 -23.45
N THR A 150 6.58 10.99 -23.81
CA THR A 150 6.81 10.30 -25.09
C THR A 150 5.87 10.76 -26.21
N GLY A 151 4.82 11.50 -25.88
CA GLY A 151 3.76 11.91 -26.82
C GLY A 151 2.90 10.74 -27.32
N LYS A 152 2.99 9.56 -26.70
CA LYS A 152 2.32 8.34 -27.17
C LYS A 152 1.24 7.88 -26.19
N SER A 153 0.28 7.13 -26.72
CA SER A 153 -0.70 6.41 -25.92
C SER A 153 -0.11 5.07 -25.47
N GLU A 154 -0.01 4.86 -24.18
CA GLU A 154 0.64 3.69 -23.58
C GLU A 154 -0.29 2.94 -22.64
N LYS A 155 -0.06 1.63 -22.47
CA LYS A 155 -0.81 0.80 -21.52
C LYS A 155 -0.30 1.06 -20.11
N ALA A 156 -1.18 1.59 -19.26
CA ALA A 156 -0.80 2.00 -17.90
C ALA A 156 -2.01 2.05 -16.97
N TYR A 157 -1.70 2.17 -15.68
CA TYR A 157 -2.62 2.65 -14.66
C TYR A 157 -2.30 4.10 -14.34
N ASN A 158 -3.32 4.91 -14.09
CA ASN A 158 -3.14 6.20 -13.45
C ASN A 158 -3.16 5.99 -11.94
N ASN A 159 -2.04 6.31 -11.27
CA ASN A 159 -1.91 6.20 -9.83
C ASN A 159 -1.87 7.60 -9.22
N GLN A 160 -2.91 7.94 -8.50
CA GLN A 160 -3.01 9.20 -7.79
C GLN A 160 -2.47 9.01 -6.36
N THR A 161 -1.50 9.81 -5.98
CA THR A 161 -0.87 9.79 -4.66
C THR A 161 -1.26 11.02 -3.88
N LEU A 162 -1.72 10.84 -2.65
CA LEU A 162 -1.87 11.89 -1.65
C LEU A 162 -0.64 11.85 -0.74
N GLY A 163 0.03 12.97 -0.61
CA GLY A 163 1.18 13.13 0.29
C GLY A 163 1.02 14.33 1.21
N PHE A 164 1.80 14.34 2.26
CA PHE A 164 1.99 15.45 3.18
C PHE A 164 3.39 15.99 3.03
N SER A 165 3.55 17.29 3.06
CA SER A 165 4.87 17.94 3.11
C SER A 165 4.85 19.06 4.14
N ASP A 166 5.95 19.15 4.88
CA ASP A 166 6.25 20.24 5.81
C ASP A 166 7.16 21.33 5.19
N GLY A 167 7.39 21.24 3.87
CA GLY A 167 8.28 22.11 3.13
C GLY A 167 9.70 21.57 2.97
N VAL A 168 10.13 20.62 3.79
CA VAL A 168 11.44 19.96 3.76
C VAL A 168 11.29 18.49 3.41
N SER A 169 10.36 17.82 4.04
CA SER A 169 10.08 16.39 3.87
C SER A 169 8.82 16.17 3.03
N PHE A 170 8.76 15.03 2.35
CA PHE A 170 7.55 14.55 1.69
C PHE A 170 7.22 13.14 2.18
N VAL A 171 6.01 12.95 2.69
CA VAL A 171 5.51 11.66 3.18
C VAL A 171 4.29 11.25 2.37
N PRO A 172 4.36 10.17 1.58
CA PRO A 172 3.18 9.61 0.93
C PRO A 172 2.23 9.03 2.00
N LEU A 173 0.97 9.46 1.97
CA LEU A 173 -0.04 9.03 2.93
C LEU A 173 -0.87 7.87 2.40
N CYS A 174 -1.29 7.95 1.16
CA CYS A 174 -2.00 6.87 0.49
C CYS A 174 -1.98 7.06 -1.03
N PHE A 175 -2.36 6.02 -1.75
CA PHE A 175 -2.50 6.08 -3.20
C PHE A 175 -3.80 5.44 -3.67
N SER A 176 -4.20 5.78 -4.89
CA SER A 176 -5.39 5.24 -5.54
C SER A 176 -5.11 5.00 -7.02
N VAL A 177 -5.33 3.77 -7.45
CA VAL A 177 -5.21 3.40 -8.87
C VAL A 177 -6.53 3.68 -9.55
N HIS A 178 -6.51 4.47 -10.61
CA HIS A 178 -7.68 4.86 -11.40
C HIS A 178 -7.66 4.21 -12.78
N SER A 179 -8.86 3.97 -13.29
CA SER A 179 -9.09 3.51 -14.66
C SER A 179 -10.00 4.47 -15.40
N SER A 180 -10.01 4.38 -16.73
CA SER A 180 -10.92 5.18 -17.54
C SER A 180 -12.37 4.69 -17.43
N ALA A 181 -13.29 5.62 -17.22
CA ALA A 181 -14.73 5.33 -17.31
C ALA A 181 -15.18 5.09 -18.76
N ASN A 182 -14.38 5.48 -19.76
CA ASN A 182 -14.65 5.26 -21.17
C ASN A 182 -14.13 3.88 -21.61
N PRO A 183 -15.00 2.94 -22.00
CA PRO A 183 -14.58 1.59 -22.43
C PRO A 183 -13.58 1.61 -23.62
N LYS A 184 -13.61 2.62 -24.47
CA LYS A 184 -12.68 2.75 -25.60
C LYS A 184 -11.22 2.92 -25.17
N ASN A 185 -11.00 3.40 -23.97
CA ASN A 185 -9.66 3.57 -23.42
C ASN A 185 -9.17 2.31 -22.70
N LEU A 186 -10.03 1.35 -22.43
CA LEU A 186 -9.62 0.09 -21.81
C LEU A 186 -8.79 -0.74 -22.79
N VAL A 187 -7.76 -1.40 -22.30
CA VAL A 187 -6.90 -2.28 -23.08
C VAL A 187 -7.68 -3.54 -23.50
N ASN A 188 -8.51 -4.04 -22.62
CA ASN A 188 -9.37 -5.18 -22.87
C ASN A 188 -10.78 -4.89 -22.31
N PRO A 189 -11.67 -4.26 -23.10
CA PRO A 189 -13.02 -3.91 -22.66
C PRO A 189 -13.90 -5.14 -22.38
N ASP A 190 -13.60 -6.28 -23.00
CA ASP A 190 -14.35 -7.52 -22.85
C ASP A 190 -13.92 -8.31 -21.60
N LEU A 191 -12.82 -7.92 -20.98
CA LEU A 191 -12.37 -8.52 -19.73
C LEU A 191 -13.35 -8.16 -18.61
N LYS A 192 -14.22 -9.10 -18.28
CA LYS A 192 -15.12 -8.91 -17.13
C LYS A 192 -14.28 -8.73 -15.88
N ALA A 193 -14.48 -7.62 -15.19
CA ALA A 193 -13.92 -7.43 -13.86
C ALA A 193 -14.37 -8.59 -12.97
N LYS A 194 -13.45 -9.12 -12.17
CA LYS A 194 -13.79 -10.15 -11.18
C LYS A 194 -14.92 -9.63 -10.31
N GLU A 195 -16.01 -10.40 -10.22
CA GLU A 195 -17.08 -10.06 -9.30
C GLU A 195 -16.53 -10.09 -7.88
N ARG A 196 -16.68 -8.97 -7.18
CA ARG A 196 -16.18 -8.80 -5.81
C ARG A 196 -17.34 -8.62 -4.86
N ASP A 197 -17.24 -9.25 -3.70
CA ASP A 197 -18.18 -8.99 -2.60
C ASP A 197 -18.07 -7.53 -2.17
N GLY A 198 -19.13 -6.76 -2.44
CA GLY A 198 -19.17 -5.33 -2.11
C GLY A 198 -19.20 -5.02 -0.61
N ARG A 199 -19.17 -6.03 0.25
CA ARG A 199 -19.05 -5.88 1.71
C ARG A 199 -17.59 -5.82 2.14
N THR A 200 -16.67 -6.42 1.36
CA THR A 200 -15.23 -6.38 1.64
C THR A 200 -14.65 -4.98 1.46
N ALA A 201 -13.51 -4.70 2.09
CA ALA A 201 -12.80 -3.43 1.95
C ALA A 201 -12.42 -3.18 0.48
N VAL A 202 -11.86 -4.17 -0.20
CA VAL A 202 -11.48 -4.08 -1.62
C VAL A 202 -12.71 -3.94 -2.52
N GLY A 203 -13.80 -4.67 -2.24
CA GLY A 203 -15.05 -4.57 -3.01
C GLY A 203 -15.70 -3.18 -2.91
N LYS A 204 -15.69 -2.57 -1.72
CA LYS A 204 -16.13 -1.18 -1.52
C LYS A 204 -15.28 -0.21 -2.34
N ARG A 205 -13.95 -0.32 -2.24
CA ARG A 205 -13.03 0.52 -3.00
C ARG A 205 -13.18 0.34 -4.51
N PHE A 206 -13.35 -0.89 -4.98
CA PHE A 206 -13.58 -1.15 -6.40
C PHE A 206 -14.85 -0.44 -6.93
N LYS A 207 -15.92 -0.45 -6.15
CA LYS A 207 -17.14 0.29 -6.50
C LYS A 207 -16.92 1.81 -6.57
N GLU A 208 -16.09 2.36 -5.68
CA GLU A 208 -15.75 3.79 -5.71
C GLU A 208 -14.97 4.14 -6.98
N LEU A 209 -13.95 3.35 -7.33
CA LEU A 209 -13.08 3.59 -8.49
C LEU A 209 -13.81 3.43 -9.83
N THR A 210 -14.86 2.64 -9.90
CA THR A 210 -15.65 2.39 -11.11
C THR A 210 -16.87 3.31 -11.26
N LYS A 211 -17.16 4.18 -10.29
CA LYS A 211 -18.22 5.17 -10.40
C LYS A 211 -17.89 6.20 -11.48
N ARG A 212 -18.87 6.48 -12.36
CA ARG A 212 -18.71 7.43 -13.47
C ARG A 212 -18.61 8.90 -13.06
N LYS A 213 -18.94 9.22 -11.81
CA LYS A 213 -18.84 10.59 -11.28
C LYS A 213 -17.87 10.56 -10.10
N PRO A 214 -16.86 11.45 -10.08
CA PRO A 214 -16.07 11.63 -8.88
C PRO A 214 -17.02 12.03 -7.75
N THR A 215 -17.03 11.26 -6.69
CA THR A 215 -17.66 11.70 -5.44
C THR A 215 -16.69 12.75 -4.91
N VAL A 216 -17.08 14.00 -4.95
CA VAL A 216 -16.37 15.06 -4.22
C VAL A 216 -16.38 14.63 -2.77
N LEU A 217 -15.20 14.37 -2.22
CA LEU A 217 -15.02 14.16 -0.79
C LEU A 217 -15.15 15.49 -0.06
#